data_36f5e1cf63ceacae4e60e2807006f025
#
_entry.id   36f5e1cf63ceacae4e60e2807006f025
#
_cell.length_a   1.000
_cell.length_b   1.000
_cell.length_c   1.000
_cell.angle_alpha   90.00
_cell.angle_beta   90.00
_cell.angle_gamma   90.00
#
_symmetry.space_group_name_H-M   'P 1'
#
loop_
_entity.id
_entity.type
_entity.pdbx_description
1 polymer ?
#
loop_
_entity_poly.entity_id
_entity_poly.type
_entity_poly.pdbx_seq_one_letter_code
_entity_poly.pdbx_strand_id
1 'polypeptide(L)'
;MYECAKSGRRNRRPWRTPSVPKFIDISIPLENDVAADPPFQRVRIDYQAHAETAGVLAGAFPGMTPDRLPDGMGWAVETAHISTHNGTHLDAPWHYHPTMDGGARAVTIDEIPLDWCFRPGVKLDFRHLPDGHVVTPAEIDAELARIGHRLSPFEIVVANTAAGKAYGDADYIDRGCGFGRDATLHLVSQGIRVVGTDGWSWDAPFSATARRFAETNDASLIWEGHKAGREKGYCQIEKLHNLEALPATGFTLCCFPVKVRAASAGWTRAVAILPD
;
A
#
# COMPACT_ATOMS: atom_id res chain seq x y z
N MET A 1 39.76 15.68 -62.56
CA MET A 1 38.36 16.01 -62.24
C MET A 1 37.97 15.12 -61.10
N TYR A 2 37.92 15.65 -59.87
CA TYR A 2 37.42 14.94 -58.64
C TYR A 2 36.07 15.54 -58.32
N GLU A 3 35.05 14.71 -58.41
CA GLU A 3 33.68 15.07 -57.96
C GLU A 3 33.61 15.11 -56.46
N CYS A 4 33.14 16.21 -55.93
CA CYS A 4 32.92 16.46 -54.51
C CYS A 4 31.57 15.86 -54.11
N ALA A 5 31.55 14.76 -53.33
CA ALA A 5 30.36 14.15 -52.82
C ALA A 5 29.67 15.09 -51.80
N LYS A 6 28.42 15.47 -52.06
CA LYS A 6 27.57 16.28 -51.15
C LYS A 6 27.27 15.49 -49.90
N SER A 7 27.77 15.93 -48.75
CA SER A 7 27.45 15.38 -47.44
C SER A 7 25.99 15.66 -47.10
N GLY A 8 25.17 14.59 -46.97
CA GLY A 8 23.80 14.66 -46.54
C GLY A 8 23.70 15.22 -45.12
N ARG A 9 22.94 16.28 -44.91
CA ARG A 9 22.59 16.83 -43.60
C ARG A 9 21.79 15.79 -42.87
N ARG A 10 22.37 15.13 -41.83
CA ARG A 10 21.65 14.32 -40.89
C ARG A 10 20.71 15.25 -40.11
N ASN A 11 19.40 15.09 -40.29
CA ASN A 11 18.37 15.73 -39.48
C ASN A 11 18.56 15.26 -38.02
N ARG A 12 19.27 16.06 -37.22
CA ARG A 12 19.30 15.86 -35.76
C ARG A 12 17.90 16.24 -35.23
N ARG A 13 17.14 15.26 -34.77
CA ARG A 13 15.92 15.53 -33.99
C ARG A 13 16.33 16.39 -32.79
N PRO A 14 15.62 17.49 -32.49
CA PRO A 14 15.93 18.29 -31.32
C PRO A 14 15.81 17.40 -30.09
N TRP A 15 16.76 17.51 -29.18
CA TRP A 15 16.71 16.86 -27.87
C TRP A 15 15.43 17.32 -27.17
N ARG A 16 14.43 16.42 -27.06
CA ARG A 16 13.32 16.65 -26.16
C ARG A 16 13.89 16.54 -24.75
N THR A 17 13.73 17.57 -23.94
CA THR A 17 13.95 17.46 -22.50
C THR A 17 13.09 16.29 -22.03
N PRO A 18 13.65 15.27 -21.33
CA PRO A 18 12.82 14.21 -20.79
C PRO A 18 11.76 14.84 -19.91
N SER A 19 10.51 14.52 -20.16
CA SER A 19 9.43 14.89 -19.28
C SER A 19 9.65 14.22 -17.92
N VAL A 20 9.33 14.91 -16.84
CA VAL A 20 9.45 14.36 -15.49
C VAL A 20 8.08 13.80 -15.10
N PRO A 21 7.93 12.48 -14.86
CA PRO A 21 6.66 11.91 -14.49
C PRO A 21 6.14 12.55 -13.19
N LYS A 22 4.83 12.70 -13.10
CA LYS A 22 4.18 13.20 -11.89
C LYS A 22 4.05 12.08 -10.87
N PHE A 23 4.60 12.28 -9.68
CA PHE A 23 4.44 11.37 -8.55
C PHE A 23 3.28 11.84 -7.66
N ILE A 24 2.40 10.91 -7.30
CA ILE A 24 1.32 11.13 -6.33
C ILE A 24 1.54 10.17 -5.17
N ASP A 25 1.74 10.72 -3.97
CA ASP A 25 1.80 9.96 -2.73
C ASP A 25 0.40 9.49 -2.36
N ILE A 26 0.25 8.18 -2.23
CA ILE A 26 -1.01 7.53 -1.87
C ILE A 26 -0.88 6.75 -0.56
N SER A 27 0.00 7.22 0.33
CA SER A 27 0.25 6.65 1.65
C SER A 27 -0.24 7.56 2.76
N ILE A 28 -0.59 6.99 3.91
CA ILE A 28 -0.75 7.73 5.15
C ILE A 28 0.58 7.82 5.89
N PRO A 29 0.83 8.89 6.67
CA PRO A 29 2.00 8.96 7.54
C PRO A 29 1.90 7.98 8.71
N LEU A 30 3.04 7.59 9.26
CA LEU A 30 3.14 7.03 10.60
C LEU A 30 3.25 8.20 11.58
N GLU A 31 2.29 8.36 12.48
CA GLU A 31 2.26 9.50 13.40
C GLU A 31 1.59 9.13 14.74
N ASN A 32 1.96 9.88 15.79
CA ASN A 32 1.35 9.72 17.11
C ASN A 32 -0.09 10.28 17.11
N ASP A 33 -0.90 9.77 18.03
CA ASP A 33 -2.20 10.34 18.41
C ASP A 33 -3.29 10.33 17.32
N VAL A 34 -3.07 9.60 16.20
CA VAL A 34 -4.09 9.42 15.17
C VAL A 34 -4.89 8.15 15.42
N ALA A 35 -6.20 8.24 15.30
CA ALA A 35 -7.13 7.13 15.49
C ALA A 35 -7.24 6.23 14.24
N ALA A 36 -6.10 5.87 13.65
CA ALA A 36 -6.06 5.02 12.45
C ALA A 36 -6.04 3.52 12.76
N ASP A 37 -5.77 3.14 14.00
CA ASP A 37 -5.63 1.76 14.46
C ASP A 37 -6.30 1.55 15.82
N PRO A 38 -6.70 0.31 16.16
CA PRO A 38 -7.22 -0.02 17.48
C PRO A 38 -6.21 0.32 18.59
N PRO A 39 -6.67 0.57 19.84
CA PRO A 39 -5.81 0.98 20.97
C PRO A 39 -4.59 0.10 21.21
N PHE A 40 -4.70 -1.22 20.98
CA PHE A 40 -3.61 -2.18 21.17
C PHE A 40 -2.55 -2.16 20.06
N GLN A 41 -2.83 -1.47 18.96
CA GLN A 41 -1.98 -1.41 17.77
C GLN A 41 -1.57 0.03 17.42
N ARG A 42 -1.73 0.99 18.34
CA ARG A 42 -1.40 2.38 18.08
C ARG A 42 0.09 2.57 17.84
N VAL A 43 0.39 3.46 16.91
CA VAL A 43 1.75 3.94 16.64
C VAL A 43 2.24 4.73 17.86
N ARG A 44 3.51 4.49 18.26
CA ARG A 44 4.24 5.35 19.19
C ARG A 44 5.63 5.65 18.63
N ILE A 45 5.92 6.92 18.44
CA ILE A 45 7.20 7.42 17.98
C ILE A 45 7.75 8.34 19.04
N ASP A 46 8.92 8.02 19.58
CA ASP A 46 9.67 8.82 20.52
C ASP A 46 10.71 9.61 19.72
N TYR A 47 10.59 10.94 19.72
CA TYR A 47 11.48 11.86 18.99
C TYR A 47 12.55 12.41 19.92
N GLN A 48 13.77 12.47 19.43
CA GLN A 48 14.90 13.14 20.08
C GLN A 48 15.52 14.15 19.13
N ALA A 49 15.48 15.42 19.49
CA ALA A 49 16.06 16.51 18.70
C ALA A 49 17.57 16.64 18.91
N HIS A 50 18.22 17.45 18.11
CA HIS A 50 19.67 17.62 18.08
C HIS A 50 20.28 18.01 19.43
N ALA A 51 19.61 18.87 20.21
CA ALA A 51 20.10 19.29 21.52
C ALA A 51 20.06 18.13 22.54
N GLU A 52 19.06 17.26 22.44
CA GLU A 52 18.85 16.15 23.39
C GLU A 52 19.89 15.03 23.20
N THR A 53 20.42 14.86 21.98
CA THR A 53 21.42 13.82 21.66
C THR A 53 22.87 14.33 21.72
N ALA A 54 23.10 15.63 21.98
CA ALA A 54 24.45 16.19 22.05
C ALA A 54 25.35 15.48 23.07
N GLY A 55 24.79 15.11 24.24
CA GLY A 55 25.52 14.32 25.25
C GLY A 55 25.90 12.92 24.76
N VAL A 56 25.02 12.28 24.00
CA VAL A 56 25.28 10.94 23.42
C VAL A 56 26.40 11.03 22.39
N LEU A 57 26.35 12.04 21.50
CA LEU A 57 27.41 12.26 20.50
C LEU A 57 28.76 12.56 21.16
N ALA A 58 28.79 13.48 22.14
CA ALA A 58 30.01 13.82 22.86
C ALA A 58 30.61 12.60 23.57
N GLY A 59 29.77 11.74 24.16
CA GLY A 59 30.21 10.52 24.84
C GLY A 59 30.91 9.48 23.95
N ALA A 60 30.75 9.57 22.63
CA ALA A 60 31.44 8.71 21.67
C ALA A 60 32.91 9.11 21.48
N PHE A 61 33.36 10.27 21.95
CA PHE A 61 34.70 10.81 21.78
C PHE A 61 35.37 11.07 23.16
N PRO A 62 36.42 10.38 23.55
CA PRO A 62 37.09 10.59 24.84
C PRO A 62 37.47 12.04 25.09
N GLY A 63 37.01 12.64 26.19
CA GLY A 63 37.29 14.04 26.57
C GLY A 63 36.47 15.09 25.81
N MET A 64 35.48 14.69 25.00
CA MET A 64 34.54 15.60 24.37
C MET A 64 33.40 15.95 25.33
N THR A 65 32.96 17.20 25.27
CA THR A 65 31.78 17.71 26.00
C THR A 65 30.78 18.30 24.98
N PRO A 66 29.47 18.36 25.29
CA PRO A 66 28.47 18.86 24.36
C PRO A 66 28.75 20.30 23.86
N ASP A 67 29.26 21.18 24.72
CA ASP A 67 29.61 22.57 24.39
C ASP A 67 30.77 22.69 23.39
N ARG A 68 31.55 21.64 23.22
CA ARG A 68 32.70 21.57 22.28
C ARG A 68 32.34 20.91 20.96
N LEU A 69 31.14 20.36 20.83
CA LEU A 69 30.63 19.88 19.55
C LEU A 69 30.42 21.04 18.59
N PRO A 70 30.46 20.84 17.27
CA PRO A 70 30.01 21.84 16.30
C PRO A 70 28.59 22.28 16.65
N ASP A 71 28.41 23.58 16.86
CA ASP A 71 27.16 24.24 17.29
C ASP A 71 26.53 23.68 18.59
N GLY A 72 27.25 22.87 19.36
CA GLY A 72 26.75 22.23 20.57
C GLY A 72 25.67 21.16 20.32
N MET A 73 25.55 20.66 19.08
CA MET A 73 24.45 19.82 18.66
C MET A 73 24.87 18.38 18.36
N GLY A 74 23.96 17.45 18.57
CA GLY A 74 24.02 16.07 18.13
C GLY A 74 23.23 15.85 16.81
N TRP A 75 22.56 14.71 16.70
CA TRP A 75 21.68 14.34 15.57
C TRP A 75 20.23 14.31 16.03
N ALA A 76 19.28 14.39 15.10
CA ALA A 76 17.90 14.01 15.36
C ALA A 76 17.75 12.49 15.12
N VAL A 77 16.97 11.81 15.97
CA VAL A 77 16.69 10.37 15.85
C VAL A 77 15.34 10.04 16.46
N GLU A 78 14.66 9.08 15.88
CA GLU A 78 13.37 8.61 16.33
C GLU A 78 13.43 7.11 16.65
N THR A 79 12.72 6.71 17.71
CA THR A 79 12.46 5.30 18.01
C THR A 79 10.97 5.04 17.81
N ALA A 80 10.64 4.14 16.86
CA ALA A 80 9.26 3.79 16.56
C ALA A 80 8.90 2.42 17.15
N HIS A 81 7.80 2.38 17.91
CA HIS A 81 7.13 1.16 18.36
C HIS A 81 5.88 0.97 17.53
N ILE A 82 5.98 0.12 16.52
CA ILE A 82 4.96 -0.07 15.49
C ILE A 82 4.83 -1.53 15.09
N SER A 83 3.61 -1.94 14.74
CA SER A 83 3.35 -3.19 14.02
C SER A 83 3.73 -3.03 12.55
N THR A 84 4.13 -4.10 11.88
CA THR A 84 4.29 -4.11 10.41
C THR A 84 2.98 -3.83 9.67
N HIS A 85 1.85 -3.83 10.38
CA HIS A 85 0.51 -3.52 9.89
C HIS A 85 0.04 -2.09 10.24
N ASN A 86 0.90 -1.22 10.80
CA ASN A 86 0.59 0.19 10.98
C ASN A 86 0.87 0.99 9.70
N GLY A 87 0.15 2.10 9.50
CA GLY A 87 0.32 2.95 8.33
C GLY A 87 -0.01 2.21 7.02
N THR A 88 0.38 2.78 5.89
CA THR A 88 0.27 2.10 4.60
C THR A 88 1.30 0.97 4.52
N HIS A 89 0.84 -0.25 4.32
CA HIS A 89 1.68 -1.44 4.31
C HIS A 89 1.20 -2.45 3.27
N LEU A 90 2.08 -3.40 2.94
CA LEU A 90 1.78 -4.54 2.08
C LEU A 90 1.77 -5.81 2.92
N ASP A 91 0.67 -6.54 2.88
CA ASP A 91 0.54 -7.85 3.50
C ASP A 91 1.02 -8.95 2.57
N ALA A 92 1.77 -9.89 3.14
CA ALA A 92 2.19 -11.10 2.47
C ALA A 92 1.19 -12.25 2.71
N PRO A 93 1.16 -13.28 1.85
CA PRO A 93 0.34 -14.48 2.05
C PRO A 93 0.49 -15.12 3.44
N TRP A 94 1.66 -15.03 4.06
CA TRP A 94 1.91 -15.52 5.41
C TRP A 94 1.03 -14.88 6.48
N HIS A 95 0.55 -13.66 6.24
CA HIS A 95 -0.40 -12.99 7.12
C HIS A 95 -1.74 -13.74 7.19
N TYR A 96 -2.19 -14.25 6.06
CA TYR A 96 -3.52 -14.81 5.92
C TYR A 96 -3.63 -16.25 6.42
N HIS A 97 -2.61 -17.07 6.12
CA HIS A 97 -2.60 -18.48 6.46
C HIS A 97 -1.17 -19.04 6.34
N PRO A 98 -0.81 -20.11 7.09
CA PRO A 98 0.50 -20.74 6.96
C PRO A 98 0.74 -21.44 5.61
N THR A 99 -0.32 -21.71 4.83
CA THR A 99 -0.23 -22.32 3.51
C THR A 99 -1.01 -21.53 2.45
N MET A 100 -0.58 -21.62 1.19
CA MET A 100 -1.21 -21.03 0.01
C MET A 100 -1.15 -22.02 -1.18
N ASP A 101 -1.81 -21.71 -2.30
CA ASP A 101 -1.70 -22.40 -3.59
C ASP A 101 -1.79 -23.93 -3.48
N GLY A 102 -2.82 -24.43 -2.77
CA GLY A 102 -3.06 -25.87 -2.63
C GLY A 102 -2.19 -26.59 -1.60
N GLY A 103 -1.63 -25.86 -0.63
CA GLY A 103 -0.89 -26.43 0.50
C GLY A 103 0.61 -26.11 0.52
N ALA A 104 1.13 -25.33 -0.44
CA ALA A 104 2.48 -24.81 -0.36
C ALA A 104 2.64 -23.87 0.87
N ARG A 105 3.84 -23.78 1.43
CA ARG A 105 4.12 -22.80 2.49
C ARG A 105 3.84 -21.38 1.98
N ALA A 106 3.09 -20.60 2.73
CA ALA A 106 2.86 -19.21 2.41
C ALA A 106 4.18 -18.42 2.48
N VAL A 107 4.38 -17.51 1.52
CA VAL A 107 5.58 -16.66 1.46
C VAL A 107 5.46 -15.49 2.42
N THR A 108 6.59 -15.10 3.00
CA THR A 108 6.72 -13.95 3.89
C THR A 108 7.06 -12.69 3.10
N ILE A 109 6.99 -11.52 3.74
CA ILE A 109 7.13 -10.23 3.04
C ILE A 109 8.51 -10.05 2.38
N ASP A 110 9.56 -10.60 2.96
CA ASP A 110 10.91 -10.54 2.41
C ASP A 110 11.16 -11.48 1.22
N GLU A 111 10.19 -12.37 0.95
CA GLU A 111 10.19 -13.32 -0.17
C GLU A 111 9.29 -12.88 -1.35
N ILE A 112 8.51 -11.80 -1.20
CA ILE A 112 7.62 -11.31 -2.26
C ILE A 112 8.43 -10.91 -3.49
N PRO A 113 8.04 -11.39 -4.70
CA PRO A 113 8.71 -11.00 -5.94
C PRO A 113 8.58 -9.49 -6.18
N LEU A 114 9.69 -8.82 -6.43
CA LEU A 114 9.71 -7.36 -6.69
C LEU A 114 8.86 -6.97 -7.91
N ASP A 115 8.76 -7.87 -8.89
CA ASP A 115 7.91 -7.71 -10.07
C ASP A 115 6.42 -7.53 -9.77
N TRP A 116 5.97 -7.88 -8.56
CA TRP A 116 4.59 -7.65 -8.15
C TRP A 116 4.37 -6.23 -7.65
N CYS A 117 5.43 -5.56 -7.19
CA CYS A 117 5.34 -4.29 -6.47
C CYS A 117 5.51 -3.04 -7.34
N PHE A 118 5.74 -3.20 -8.65
CA PHE A 118 5.91 -2.10 -9.59
C PHE A 118 5.24 -2.44 -10.92
N ARG A 119 3.94 -2.09 -11.05
CA ARG A 119 3.10 -2.49 -12.18
C ARG A 119 2.10 -1.39 -12.58
N PRO A 120 1.50 -1.47 -13.78
CA PRO A 120 0.36 -0.64 -14.11
C PRO A 120 -0.72 -0.77 -13.05
N GLY A 121 -1.28 0.37 -12.65
CA GLY A 121 -2.33 0.46 -11.64
C GLY A 121 -3.71 0.64 -12.26
N VAL A 122 -4.72 0.05 -11.63
CA VAL A 122 -6.15 0.20 -11.94
C VAL A 122 -6.87 0.61 -10.68
N LYS A 123 -7.57 1.75 -10.71
CA LYS A 123 -8.38 2.22 -9.59
C LYS A 123 -9.86 1.95 -9.88
N LEU A 124 -10.50 1.21 -8.98
CA LEU A 124 -11.94 0.97 -8.94
C LEU A 124 -12.58 1.90 -7.91
N ASP A 125 -13.69 2.54 -8.26
CA ASP A 125 -14.37 3.54 -7.42
C ASP A 125 -15.63 2.96 -6.79
N PHE A 126 -15.54 2.61 -5.51
CA PHE A 126 -16.62 2.05 -4.71
C PHE A 126 -17.09 3.00 -3.60
N ARG A 127 -16.77 4.29 -3.68
CA ARG A 127 -17.17 5.30 -2.68
C ARG A 127 -18.69 5.46 -2.52
N HIS A 128 -19.46 5.00 -3.50
CA HIS A 128 -20.92 5.02 -3.49
C HIS A 128 -21.56 3.87 -2.71
N LEU A 129 -20.77 2.84 -2.37
CA LEU A 129 -21.25 1.69 -1.61
C LEU A 129 -21.27 2.02 -0.10
N PRO A 130 -22.25 1.51 0.65
CA PRO A 130 -22.38 1.79 2.07
C PRO A 130 -21.26 1.15 2.88
N ASP A 131 -21.01 1.69 4.07
CA ASP A 131 -20.07 1.12 5.02
C ASP A 131 -20.46 -0.32 5.39
N GLY A 132 -19.49 -1.23 5.37
CA GLY A 132 -19.68 -2.64 5.68
C GLY A 132 -20.28 -3.47 4.53
N HIS A 133 -20.54 -2.89 3.38
CA HIS A 133 -20.91 -3.66 2.19
C HIS A 133 -19.77 -4.60 1.75
N VAL A 134 -20.11 -5.80 1.33
CA VAL A 134 -19.16 -6.76 0.76
C VAL A 134 -19.29 -6.73 -0.74
N VAL A 135 -18.27 -6.23 -1.41
CA VAL A 135 -18.23 -6.09 -2.87
C VAL A 135 -18.31 -7.46 -3.53
N THR A 136 -19.16 -7.56 -4.56
CA THR A 136 -19.36 -8.78 -5.34
C THR A 136 -18.52 -8.79 -6.62
N PRO A 137 -18.25 -9.96 -7.23
CA PRO A 137 -17.65 -10.05 -8.55
C PRO A 137 -18.39 -9.24 -9.63
N ALA A 138 -19.72 -9.23 -9.58
CA ALA A 138 -20.54 -8.47 -10.54
C ALA A 138 -20.35 -6.96 -10.43
N GLU A 139 -20.16 -6.43 -9.21
CA GLU A 139 -19.88 -5.01 -8.99
C GLU A 139 -18.47 -4.65 -9.49
N ILE A 140 -17.48 -5.54 -9.34
CA ILE A 140 -16.15 -5.37 -9.93
C ILE A 140 -16.25 -5.29 -11.45
N ASP A 141 -16.96 -6.23 -12.08
CA ASP A 141 -17.13 -6.27 -13.54
C ASP A 141 -17.89 -5.03 -14.05
N ALA A 142 -18.91 -4.56 -13.31
CA ALA A 142 -19.65 -3.35 -13.63
C ALA A 142 -18.75 -2.11 -13.57
N GLU A 143 -17.89 -2.01 -12.56
CA GLU A 143 -16.95 -0.89 -12.42
C GLU A 143 -15.87 -0.93 -13.51
N LEU A 144 -15.32 -2.11 -13.82
CA LEU A 144 -14.38 -2.29 -14.94
C LEU A 144 -15.02 -1.89 -16.28
N ALA A 145 -16.27 -2.28 -16.53
CA ALA A 145 -17.03 -1.86 -17.70
C ALA A 145 -17.25 -0.34 -17.73
N ARG A 146 -17.58 0.28 -16.60
CA ARG A 146 -17.77 1.73 -16.48
C ARG A 146 -16.52 2.51 -16.85
N ILE A 147 -15.35 2.05 -16.42
CA ILE A 147 -14.05 2.69 -16.74
C ILE A 147 -13.50 2.25 -18.11
N GLY A 148 -14.15 1.33 -18.81
CA GLY A 148 -13.73 0.83 -20.11
C GLY A 148 -12.43 0.03 -20.07
N HIS A 149 -12.16 -0.68 -18.97
CA HIS A 149 -10.92 -1.43 -18.77
C HIS A 149 -11.16 -2.94 -18.67
N ARG A 150 -10.20 -3.71 -19.17
CA ARG A 150 -10.10 -5.16 -18.96
C ARG A 150 -8.79 -5.45 -18.25
N LEU A 151 -8.86 -6.15 -17.13
CA LEU A 151 -7.66 -6.48 -16.34
C LEU A 151 -6.67 -7.32 -17.15
N SER A 152 -5.41 -7.01 -16.95
CA SER A 152 -4.26 -7.78 -17.43
C SER A 152 -3.53 -8.40 -16.24
N PRO A 153 -2.90 -9.59 -16.41
CA PRO A 153 -2.12 -10.20 -15.34
C PRO A 153 -1.07 -9.24 -14.77
N PHE A 154 -0.91 -9.28 -13.44
CA PHE A 154 0.01 -8.47 -12.66
C PHE A 154 -0.32 -6.98 -12.57
N GLU A 155 -1.41 -6.47 -13.13
CA GLU A 155 -1.85 -5.13 -12.75
C GLU A 155 -2.11 -5.06 -11.24
N ILE A 156 -1.86 -3.91 -10.63
CA ILE A 156 -2.19 -3.66 -9.22
C ILE A 156 -3.57 -2.99 -9.19
N VAL A 157 -4.53 -3.63 -8.54
CA VAL A 157 -5.90 -3.13 -8.46
C VAL A 157 -6.13 -2.47 -7.11
N VAL A 158 -6.47 -1.18 -7.09
CA VAL A 158 -6.77 -0.44 -5.86
C VAL A 158 -8.22 0.01 -5.82
N ALA A 159 -8.85 -0.18 -4.67
CA ALA A 159 -10.22 0.21 -4.39
C ALA A 159 -10.25 1.54 -3.64
N ASN A 160 -10.92 2.53 -4.22
CA ASN A 160 -11.24 3.80 -3.57
C ASN A 160 -12.63 3.68 -2.96
N THR A 161 -12.69 3.66 -1.63
CA THR A 161 -13.92 3.48 -0.85
C THR A 161 -14.29 4.77 -0.10
N ALA A 162 -15.37 4.73 0.68
CA ALA A 162 -15.72 5.84 1.55
C ALA A 162 -14.75 6.01 2.74
N ALA A 163 -13.93 4.99 3.04
CA ALA A 163 -13.02 4.99 4.19
C ALA A 163 -11.90 6.03 4.06
N GLY A 164 -11.37 6.25 2.84
CA GLY A 164 -10.24 7.16 2.64
C GLY A 164 -10.49 8.59 3.14
N LYS A 165 -11.76 9.05 3.14
CA LYS A 165 -12.14 10.37 3.68
C LYS A 165 -12.24 10.41 5.20
N ALA A 166 -12.39 9.26 5.84
CA ALA A 166 -12.52 9.14 7.28
C ALA A 166 -11.18 8.89 8.00
N TYR A 167 -10.06 8.87 7.26
CA TYR A 167 -8.74 8.73 7.89
C TYR A 167 -8.51 9.81 8.95
N GLY A 168 -8.14 9.37 10.16
CA GLY A 168 -7.97 10.24 11.32
C GLY A 168 -9.23 10.39 12.19
N ASP A 169 -10.41 10.01 11.72
CA ASP A 169 -11.63 9.97 12.51
C ASP A 169 -11.65 8.71 13.40
N ALA A 170 -12.34 8.81 14.53
CA ALA A 170 -12.39 7.72 15.52
C ALA A 170 -13.09 6.45 14.99
N ASP A 171 -13.92 6.58 13.97
CA ASP A 171 -14.67 5.49 13.32
C ASP A 171 -14.06 5.02 11.99
N TYR A 172 -12.86 5.48 11.64
CA TYR A 172 -12.18 5.08 10.39
C TYR A 172 -12.16 3.57 10.17
N ILE A 173 -11.90 2.80 11.23
CA ILE A 173 -11.84 1.32 11.17
C ILE A 173 -13.19 0.67 10.82
N ASP A 174 -14.29 1.41 10.93
CA ASP A 174 -15.65 0.95 10.63
C ASP A 174 -16.20 1.49 9.32
N ARG A 175 -15.38 2.24 8.55
CA ARG A 175 -15.78 2.92 7.32
C ARG A 175 -15.41 2.13 6.06
N GLY A 176 -16.20 2.37 5.01
CA GLY A 176 -15.99 1.81 3.68
C GLY A 176 -16.61 0.44 3.47
N CYS A 177 -16.63 0.03 2.21
CA CYS A 177 -16.93 -1.35 1.80
C CYS A 177 -15.64 -2.19 1.86
N GLY A 178 -15.77 -3.51 1.82
CA GLY A 178 -14.64 -4.44 1.75
C GLY A 178 -14.87 -5.57 0.76
N PHE A 179 -13.90 -6.47 0.64
CA PHE A 179 -13.90 -7.53 -0.35
C PHE A 179 -13.91 -8.89 0.34
N GLY A 180 -14.94 -9.66 0.05
CA GLY A 180 -15.03 -11.03 0.54
C GLY A 180 -14.20 -11.99 -0.31
N ARG A 181 -14.33 -13.28 0.03
CA ARG A 181 -13.63 -14.36 -0.67
C ARG A 181 -13.85 -14.35 -2.17
N ASP A 182 -15.11 -14.26 -2.62
CA ASP A 182 -15.46 -14.44 -4.04
C ASP A 182 -14.95 -13.26 -4.89
N ALA A 183 -15.06 -12.03 -4.39
CA ALA A 183 -14.52 -10.84 -5.05
C ALA A 183 -12.99 -10.89 -5.13
N THR A 184 -12.33 -11.33 -4.05
CA THR A 184 -10.88 -11.48 -4.02
C THR A 184 -10.41 -12.53 -5.02
N LEU A 185 -11.00 -13.72 -5.01
CA LEU A 185 -10.67 -14.79 -5.96
C LEU A 185 -10.98 -14.40 -7.41
N HIS A 186 -12.04 -13.61 -7.64
CA HIS A 186 -12.38 -13.10 -8.97
C HIS A 186 -11.23 -12.25 -9.55
N LEU A 187 -10.65 -11.35 -8.76
CA LEU A 187 -9.47 -10.56 -9.16
C LEU A 187 -8.23 -11.45 -9.36
N VAL A 188 -7.94 -12.29 -8.38
CA VAL A 188 -6.73 -13.13 -8.37
C VAL A 188 -6.76 -14.17 -9.49
N SER A 189 -7.94 -14.70 -9.87
CA SER A 189 -8.10 -15.64 -11.01
C SER A 189 -7.76 -15.01 -12.35
N GLN A 190 -7.88 -13.70 -12.49
CA GLN A 190 -7.48 -12.92 -13.68
C GLN A 190 -5.97 -12.60 -13.71
N GLY A 191 -5.20 -13.12 -12.76
CA GLY A 191 -3.74 -12.94 -12.70
C GLY A 191 -3.27 -11.78 -11.84
N ILE A 192 -4.18 -11.10 -11.12
CA ILE A 192 -3.83 -10.07 -10.16
C ILE A 192 -3.07 -10.70 -8.99
N ARG A 193 -2.00 -10.06 -8.54
CA ARG A 193 -1.17 -10.50 -7.41
C ARG A 193 -1.09 -9.49 -6.29
N VAL A 194 -1.43 -8.24 -6.55
CA VAL A 194 -1.50 -7.18 -5.55
C VAL A 194 -2.82 -6.45 -5.70
N VAL A 195 -3.55 -6.36 -4.63
CA VAL A 195 -4.73 -5.52 -4.48
C VAL A 195 -4.47 -4.45 -3.43
N GLY A 196 -5.32 -3.43 -3.33
CA GLY A 196 -5.19 -2.42 -2.28
C GLY A 196 -6.49 -1.71 -1.98
N THR A 197 -6.57 -1.12 -0.80
CA THR A 197 -7.73 -0.36 -0.33
C THR A 197 -7.30 0.86 0.48
N ASP A 198 -8.12 1.90 0.48
CA ASP A 198 -8.03 3.03 1.40
C ASP A 198 -8.72 2.75 2.75
N GLY A 199 -9.33 1.56 2.90
CA GLY A 199 -9.86 1.08 4.16
C GLY A 199 -8.77 0.62 5.14
N TRP A 200 -9.19 0.44 6.40
CA TRP A 200 -8.33 -0.11 7.44
C TRP A 200 -7.93 -1.57 7.16
N SER A 201 -8.82 -2.32 6.49
CA SER A 201 -8.62 -3.69 6.05
C SER A 201 -9.19 -3.90 4.64
N TRP A 202 -8.70 -4.91 3.93
CA TRP A 202 -9.26 -5.37 2.65
C TRP A 202 -10.65 -5.97 2.81
N ASP A 203 -10.88 -6.72 3.90
CA ASP A 203 -12.20 -7.21 4.26
C ASP A 203 -13.13 -6.07 4.68
N ALA A 204 -14.43 -6.34 4.66
CA ALA A 204 -15.40 -5.42 5.24
C ALA A 204 -15.11 -5.19 6.74
N PRO A 205 -15.41 -3.99 7.28
CA PRO A 205 -15.19 -3.66 8.69
C PRO A 205 -15.63 -4.76 9.64
N PHE A 206 -14.81 -5.01 10.67
CA PHE A 206 -15.09 -6.08 11.65
C PHE A 206 -16.43 -5.93 12.33
N SER A 207 -16.89 -4.71 12.59
CA SER A 207 -18.23 -4.46 13.16
C SER A 207 -19.36 -4.93 12.23
N ALA A 208 -19.21 -4.77 10.92
CA ALA A 208 -20.16 -5.24 9.92
C ALA A 208 -20.13 -6.78 9.82
N THR A 209 -18.94 -7.35 9.79
CA THR A 209 -18.73 -8.81 9.77
C THR A 209 -19.28 -9.45 11.04
N ALA A 210 -19.10 -8.83 12.22
CA ALA A 210 -19.64 -9.32 13.49
C ALA A 210 -21.17 -9.35 13.48
N ARG A 211 -21.84 -8.34 12.90
CA ARG A 211 -23.32 -8.35 12.75
C ARG A 211 -23.77 -9.50 11.85
N ARG A 212 -23.15 -9.67 10.66
CA ARG A 212 -23.45 -10.78 9.73
C ARG A 212 -23.26 -12.15 10.42
N PHE A 213 -22.17 -12.30 11.17
CA PHE A 213 -21.91 -13.53 11.94
C PHE A 213 -22.98 -13.78 13.00
N ALA A 214 -23.40 -12.76 13.75
CA ALA A 214 -24.43 -12.89 14.76
C ALA A 214 -25.80 -13.33 14.18
N GLU A 215 -26.10 -12.89 12.94
CA GLU A 215 -27.34 -13.23 12.23
C GLU A 215 -27.32 -14.64 11.65
N THR A 216 -26.17 -15.09 11.15
CA THR A 216 -26.05 -16.32 10.34
C THR A 216 -25.38 -17.48 11.08
N ASN A 217 -24.60 -17.19 12.13
CA ASN A 217 -23.67 -18.12 12.79
C ASN A 217 -22.69 -18.80 11.83
N ASP A 218 -22.36 -18.13 10.72
CA ASP A 218 -21.45 -18.63 9.69
C ASP A 218 -20.03 -18.09 9.92
N ALA A 219 -19.15 -18.93 10.45
CA ALA A 219 -17.76 -18.58 10.71
C ALA A 219 -16.91 -18.36 9.42
N SER A 220 -17.41 -18.77 8.26
CA SER A 220 -16.71 -18.56 6.99
C SER A 220 -16.65 -17.08 6.58
N LEU A 221 -17.56 -16.25 7.14
CA LEU A 221 -17.57 -14.79 6.94
C LEU A 221 -16.40 -14.07 7.62
N ILE A 222 -15.76 -14.74 8.61
CA ILE A 222 -14.68 -14.12 9.36
C ILE A 222 -13.42 -14.07 8.53
N TRP A 223 -13.03 -12.82 8.16
CA TRP A 223 -11.77 -12.58 7.44
C TRP A 223 -11.73 -13.29 6.08
N GLU A 224 -12.84 -13.30 5.36
CA GLU A 224 -13.06 -14.11 4.16
C GLU A 224 -12.18 -13.69 2.99
N GLY A 225 -11.90 -12.38 2.82
CA GLY A 225 -11.01 -11.85 1.80
C GLY A 225 -9.56 -12.26 2.06
N HIS A 226 -9.06 -12.06 3.26
CA HIS A 226 -7.73 -12.54 3.66
C HIS A 226 -7.60 -14.05 3.48
N LYS A 227 -8.58 -14.79 3.96
CA LYS A 227 -8.57 -16.27 3.89
C LYS A 227 -8.61 -16.82 2.47
N ALA A 228 -9.07 -16.05 1.48
CA ALA A 228 -8.94 -16.40 0.06
C ALA A 228 -7.48 -16.64 -0.35
N GLY A 229 -6.52 -15.97 0.31
CA GLY A 229 -5.08 -16.15 0.09
C GLY A 229 -4.55 -17.55 0.40
N ARG A 230 -5.29 -18.38 1.14
CA ARG A 230 -4.98 -19.80 1.31
C ARG A 230 -5.16 -20.56 -0.01
N GLU A 231 -6.19 -20.20 -0.80
CA GLU A 231 -6.50 -20.86 -2.06
C GLU A 231 -5.58 -20.38 -3.18
N LYS A 232 -5.31 -19.08 -3.20
CA LYS A 232 -4.42 -18.46 -4.19
C LYS A 232 -3.64 -17.31 -3.55
N GLY A 233 -2.30 -17.44 -3.52
CA GLY A 233 -1.42 -16.44 -2.92
C GLY A 233 -1.47 -15.11 -3.64
N TYR A 234 -1.65 -14.02 -2.87
CA TYR A 234 -1.69 -12.63 -3.32
C TYR A 234 -1.29 -11.70 -2.16
N CYS A 235 -1.05 -10.44 -2.44
CA CYS A 235 -0.72 -9.41 -1.47
C CYS A 235 -1.82 -8.36 -1.40
N GLN A 236 -1.96 -7.71 -0.24
CA GLN A 236 -2.88 -6.58 -0.03
C GLN A 236 -2.09 -5.35 0.40
N ILE A 237 -2.44 -4.17 -0.16
CA ILE A 237 -2.02 -2.88 0.38
C ILE A 237 -3.19 -2.35 1.18
N GLU A 238 -3.00 -2.10 2.46
CA GLU A 238 -4.02 -1.52 3.32
C GLU A 238 -3.68 -0.07 3.68
N LYS A 239 -4.71 0.70 4.01
CA LYS A 239 -4.61 2.11 4.40
C LYS A 239 -3.92 2.97 3.34
N LEU A 240 -4.33 2.79 2.07
CA LEU A 240 -4.01 3.75 1.02
C LEU A 240 -4.74 5.07 1.28
N HIS A 241 -4.25 6.15 0.69
CA HIS A 241 -4.83 7.48 0.84
C HIS A 241 -4.80 8.23 -0.49
N ASN A 242 -5.58 9.34 -0.57
CA ASN A 242 -5.55 10.23 -1.74
C ASN A 242 -5.84 9.54 -3.09
N LEU A 243 -6.58 8.43 -3.08
CA LEU A 243 -6.90 7.67 -4.29
C LEU A 243 -7.78 8.45 -5.27
N GLU A 244 -8.56 9.43 -4.77
CA GLU A 244 -9.37 10.33 -5.61
C GLU A 244 -8.52 11.20 -6.55
N ALA A 245 -7.25 11.44 -6.24
CA ALA A 245 -6.33 12.17 -7.11
C ALA A 245 -5.87 11.35 -8.33
N LEU A 246 -6.13 10.04 -8.35
CA LEU A 246 -5.72 9.16 -9.42
C LEU A 246 -6.77 9.07 -10.53
N PRO A 247 -6.37 8.99 -11.81
CA PRO A 247 -7.25 8.50 -12.86
C PRO A 247 -7.61 7.03 -12.61
N ALA A 248 -8.62 6.50 -13.31
CA ALA A 248 -8.98 5.08 -13.19
C ALA A 248 -7.86 4.15 -13.67
N THR A 249 -7.12 4.55 -14.70
CA THR A 249 -6.01 3.80 -15.31
C THR A 249 -4.94 4.77 -15.83
N GLY A 250 -3.85 4.26 -16.40
CA GLY A 250 -2.81 5.10 -17.03
C GLY A 250 -1.74 5.58 -16.07
N PHE A 251 -1.59 4.96 -14.92
CA PHE A 251 -0.49 5.19 -13.98
C PHE A 251 0.24 3.88 -13.66
N THR A 252 1.47 3.99 -13.19
CA THR A 252 2.21 2.88 -12.59
C THR A 252 2.15 3.02 -11.08
N LEU A 253 1.85 1.93 -10.38
CA LEU A 253 1.89 1.89 -8.92
C LEU A 253 3.18 1.25 -8.44
N CYS A 254 3.84 1.91 -7.49
CA CYS A 254 5.03 1.45 -6.77
C CYS A 254 4.65 1.21 -5.30
N CYS A 255 4.85 -0.02 -4.80
CA CYS A 255 4.50 -0.41 -3.43
C CYS A 255 5.53 -1.38 -2.82
N PHE A 256 6.83 -1.18 -3.08
CA PHE A 256 7.87 -2.01 -2.50
C PHE A 256 7.80 -2.00 -0.97
N PRO A 257 7.61 -3.16 -0.32
CA PRO A 257 7.58 -3.23 1.14
C PRO A 257 8.98 -3.15 1.74
N VAL A 258 9.09 -2.62 2.96
CA VAL A 258 10.30 -2.77 3.77
C VAL A 258 10.54 -4.26 4.02
N LYS A 259 11.78 -4.69 3.75
CA LYS A 259 12.17 -6.10 3.82
C LYS A 259 12.42 -6.56 5.26
N VAL A 260 11.35 -6.88 5.98
CA VAL A 260 11.43 -7.44 7.33
C VAL A 260 11.46 -8.96 7.23
N ARG A 261 12.55 -9.58 7.69
CA ARG A 261 12.77 -11.02 7.54
C ARG A 261 11.68 -11.84 8.24
N ALA A 262 11.09 -12.78 7.51
CA ALA A 262 10.07 -13.71 7.97
C ALA A 262 8.80 -13.03 8.53
N ALA A 263 8.56 -11.76 8.18
CA ALA A 263 7.40 -11.04 8.65
C ALA A 263 6.17 -11.25 7.75
N SER A 264 5.01 -10.97 8.33
CA SER A 264 3.70 -11.08 7.69
C SER A 264 3.36 -9.89 6.80
N ALA A 265 3.98 -8.73 7.04
CA ALA A 265 3.78 -7.49 6.30
C ALA A 265 5.03 -6.60 6.32
N GLY A 266 5.02 -5.57 5.49
CA GLY A 266 6.05 -4.53 5.47
C GLY A 266 5.48 -3.18 5.08
N TRP A 267 5.91 -2.13 5.79
CA TRP A 267 5.52 -0.75 5.46
C TRP A 267 5.94 -0.39 4.05
N THR A 268 5.11 0.37 3.37
CA THR A 268 5.41 0.89 2.03
C THR A 268 5.01 2.36 1.92
N ARG A 269 5.83 3.16 1.28
CA ARG A 269 5.38 4.43 0.74
C ARG A 269 4.84 4.15 -0.65
N ALA A 270 3.54 3.89 -0.73
CA ALA A 270 2.87 3.62 -2.00
C ALA A 270 2.78 4.90 -2.83
N VAL A 271 3.22 4.83 -4.08
CA VAL A 271 3.29 5.98 -4.99
C VAL A 271 2.70 5.62 -6.34
N ALA A 272 1.81 6.46 -6.83
CA ALA A 272 1.36 6.41 -8.21
C ALA A 272 2.21 7.34 -9.08
N ILE A 273 2.66 6.82 -10.21
CA ILE A 273 3.52 7.51 -11.18
C ILE A 273 2.72 7.70 -12.46
N LEU A 274 2.35 8.95 -12.75
CA LEU A 274 1.63 9.30 -13.96
C LEU A 274 2.62 9.67 -15.05
N PRO A 275 2.42 9.19 -16.29
CA PRO A 275 3.15 9.71 -17.44
C PRO A 275 2.78 11.19 -17.65
N ASP A 276 3.65 11.92 -18.35
CA ASP A 276 3.35 13.30 -18.77
C ASP A 276 2.28 13.36 -19.84
#